data_f439b2f607234c968df1af79a44e3b53
#
_entry.id   f439b2f607234c968df1af79a44e3b53
#
_cell.length_a   1.000
_cell.length_b   1.000
_cell.length_c   1.000
_cell.angle_alpha   90.00
_cell.angle_beta   90.00
_cell.angle_gamma   90.00
#
_symmetry.space_group_name_H-M   'P 1'
#
loop_
_entity.id
_entity.type
_entity.pdbx_description
1 polymer ?
#
loop_
_entity_poly.entity_id
_entity_poly.type
_entity_poly.pdbx_seq_one_letter_code
_entity_poly.pdbx_strand_id
1 'polypeptide(L)'
;MRNDNRGGNRRNNRDRPDPLLTVEWCRVIDHPESDAAIVVVTEPALHVIRLRPKPGAAMQMVGARIYMGIDHSQREVVQDVLGFARIRDLSNAANQEMPIVIQQVIEDSPEVFIQQFFNRAGNLSLKMHAFELLPGVGNKKAMEMVSSRGRVGWDSFAQLNEDCNINAAELLARRFVSEIEDRGLQPRLLDLLLRQGE
;
A
#
# COMPACT_ATOMS: atom_id res chain seq x y z
N MET A 1 -55.74 -1.02 4.24
CA MET A 1 -54.79 0.06 4.02
C MET A 1 -53.50 -0.27 4.78
N ARG A 2 -52.50 -0.83 4.10
CA ARG A 2 -51.16 -1.10 4.66
C ARG A 2 -50.23 -0.11 4.01
N ASN A 3 -49.65 0.77 4.82
CA ASN A 3 -48.59 1.71 4.40
C ASN A 3 -47.22 1.04 4.61
N ASP A 4 -46.62 0.55 3.53
CA ASP A 4 -45.23 0.11 3.52
C ASP A 4 -44.35 1.34 3.24
N ASN A 5 -43.84 1.94 4.30
CA ASN A 5 -42.85 3.02 4.21
C ASN A 5 -41.43 2.43 4.42
N ARG A 6 -40.89 1.78 3.37
CA ARG A 6 -39.50 1.38 3.32
C ARG A 6 -38.66 2.52 2.73
N GLY A 7 -38.47 3.57 3.49
CA GLY A 7 -37.49 4.62 3.23
C GLY A 7 -36.06 4.11 3.51
N GLY A 8 -35.46 3.44 2.54
CA GLY A 8 -34.07 3.05 2.62
C GLY A 8 -33.16 4.29 2.70
N ASN A 9 -32.53 4.48 3.85
CA ASN A 9 -31.57 5.54 4.12
C ASN A 9 -30.28 5.28 3.29
N ARG A 10 -30.30 5.67 2.01
CA ARG A 10 -29.09 5.79 1.17
C ARG A 10 -28.33 7.00 1.69
N ARG A 11 -27.52 6.80 2.74
CA ARG A 11 -26.55 7.80 3.20
C ARG A 11 -25.70 8.19 2.02
N ASN A 12 -25.75 9.48 1.68
CA ASN A 12 -24.96 10.13 0.65
C ASN A 12 -23.47 9.91 0.93
N ASN A 13 -22.84 9.00 0.18
CA ASN A 13 -21.40 8.80 0.15
C ASN A 13 -20.74 9.79 -0.84
N ARG A 14 -21.41 10.92 -1.13
CA ARG A 14 -20.98 11.91 -2.14
C ARG A 14 -20.02 12.97 -1.63
N ASP A 15 -19.81 13.05 -0.32
CA ASP A 15 -19.02 14.15 0.28
C ASP A 15 -17.61 13.74 0.72
N ARG A 16 -17.19 12.49 0.48
CA ARG A 16 -15.79 12.11 0.71
C ARG A 16 -14.99 12.42 -0.55
N PRO A 17 -13.90 13.22 -0.43
CA PRO A 17 -13.01 13.43 -1.56
C PRO A 17 -12.49 12.08 -2.05
N ASP A 18 -12.40 11.93 -3.37
CA ASP A 18 -11.81 10.73 -3.96
C ASP A 18 -10.32 10.68 -3.54
N PRO A 19 -9.89 9.63 -2.82
CA PRO A 19 -8.51 9.54 -2.32
C PRO A 19 -7.48 9.53 -3.45
N LEU A 20 -7.90 9.22 -4.68
CA LEU A 20 -7.01 9.22 -5.85
C LEU A 20 -6.72 10.62 -6.40
N LEU A 21 -7.50 11.66 -6.03
CA LEU A 21 -7.29 13.03 -6.51
C LEU A 21 -6.01 13.68 -5.96
N THR A 22 -5.52 13.22 -4.82
CA THR A 22 -4.30 13.75 -4.17
C THR A 22 -3.05 12.95 -4.52
N VAL A 23 -3.19 11.85 -5.24
CA VAL A 23 -2.07 10.97 -5.61
C VAL A 23 -1.39 11.51 -6.85
N GLU A 24 -0.08 11.70 -6.77
CA GLU A 24 0.74 12.15 -7.89
C GLU A 24 1.51 11.01 -8.56
N TRP A 25 1.98 10.05 -7.80
CA TRP A 25 2.88 9.00 -8.26
C TRP A 25 2.36 7.60 -7.99
N CYS A 26 2.70 6.69 -8.88
CA CYS A 26 2.41 5.27 -8.73
C CYS A 26 3.50 4.42 -9.37
N ARG A 27 3.52 3.12 -9.02
CA ARG A 27 4.44 2.13 -9.60
C ARG A 27 3.69 1.05 -10.34
N VAL A 28 4.24 0.67 -11.46
CA VAL A 28 3.68 -0.38 -12.32
C VAL A 28 3.82 -1.74 -11.66
N ILE A 29 2.70 -2.46 -11.55
CA ILE A 29 2.66 -3.86 -11.13
C ILE A 29 2.59 -4.76 -12.38
N ASP A 30 1.78 -4.35 -13.36
CA ASP A 30 1.58 -5.11 -14.60
C ASP A 30 1.15 -4.19 -15.73
N HIS A 31 1.66 -4.45 -16.94
CA HIS A 31 1.24 -3.79 -18.17
C HIS A 31 1.13 -4.83 -19.28
N PRO A 32 0.04 -5.61 -19.31
CA PRO A 32 -0.12 -6.68 -20.30
C PRO A 32 -0.30 -6.11 -21.73
N GLU A 33 0.35 -6.71 -22.70
CA GLU A 33 0.25 -6.31 -24.11
C GLU A 33 -1.19 -6.36 -24.66
N SER A 34 -1.98 -7.28 -24.12
CA SER A 34 -3.36 -7.54 -24.57
C SER A 34 -4.42 -6.69 -23.88
N ASP A 35 -4.07 -5.97 -22.80
CA ASP A 35 -5.02 -5.13 -22.05
C ASP A 35 -4.70 -3.65 -22.26
N ALA A 36 -5.75 -2.87 -22.48
CA ALA A 36 -5.65 -1.42 -22.59
C ALA A 36 -5.48 -0.73 -21.20
N ALA A 37 -5.11 -1.46 -20.16
CA ALA A 37 -4.97 -0.93 -18.80
C ALA A 37 -3.67 -1.37 -18.14
N ILE A 38 -3.01 -0.42 -17.48
CA ILE A 38 -1.85 -0.64 -16.62
C ILE A 38 -2.35 -0.84 -15.20
N VAL A 39 -1.88 -1.89 -14.52
CA VAL A 39 -2.11 -2.09 -13.08
C VAL A 39 -0.97 -1.46 -12.32
N VAL A 40 -1.29 -0.61 -11.36
CA VAL A 40 -0.31 0.13 -10.57
C VAL A 40 -0.67 0.13 -9.08
N VAL A 41 0.32 0.42 -8.24
CA VAL A 41 0.14 0.76 -6.83
C VAL A 41 0.50 2.23 -6.61
N THR A 42 -0.34 2.97 -5.87
CA THR A 42 -0.13 4.40 -5.59
C THR A 42 0.89 4.60 -4.46
N GLU A 43 1.64 5.72 -4.53
CA GLU A 43 2.59 6.13 -3.51
C GLU A 43 2.02 7.30 -2.68
N PRO A 44 2.15 7.29 -1.36
CA PRO A 44 2.54 6.17 -0.49
C PRO A 44 1.34 5.31 -0.04
N ALA A 45 0.09 5.65 -0.43
CA ALA A 45 -1.15 5.08 0.12
C ALA A 45 -1.39 3.60 -0.25
N LEU A 46 -0.62 3.03 -1.18
CA LEU A 46 -0.67 1.63 -1.61
C LEU A 46 -2.06 1.18 -2.09
N HIS A 47 -2.77 2.07 -2.80
CA HIS A 47 -3.98 1.69 -3.52
C HIS A 47 -3.63 0.98 -4.82
N VAL A 48 -4.21 -0.19 -5.03
CA VAL A 48 -4.08 -0.89 -6.32
C VAL A 48 -5.16 -0.38 -7.26
N ILE A 49 -4.75 0.21 -8.38
CA ILE A 49 -5.64 0.87 -9.34
C ILE A 49 -5.31 0.48 -10.77
N ARG A 50 -6.24 0.78 -11.68
CA ARG A 50 -6.05 0.61 -13.12
C ARG A 50 -5.99 1.98 -13.79
N LEU A 51 -5.04 2.13 -14.70
CA LEU A 51 -4.84 3.34 -15.50
C LEU A 51 -5.01 3.00 -16.98
N ARG A 52 -5.58 3.93 -17.75
CA ARG A 52 -5.55 3.87 -19.21
C ARG A 52 -4.29 4.55 -19.73
N PRO A 53 -3.45 3.86 -20.50
CA PRO A 53 -2.31 4.51 -21.15
C PRO A 53 -2.78 5.44 -22.27
N LYS A 54 -1.95 6.46 -22.57
CA LYS A 54 -2.14 7.29 -23.76
C LYS A 54 -1.96 6.45 -25.03
N PRO A 55 -2.66 6.77 -26.13
CA PRO A 55 -2.42 6.12 -27.42
C PRO A 55 -0.94 6.23 -27.82
N GLY A 56 -0.33 5.10 -28.12
CA GLY A 56 1.09 5.03 -28.50
C GLY A 56 2.09 5.12 -27.35
N ALA A 57 1.64 5.16 -26.10
CA ALA A 57 2.55 5.05 -24.96
C ALA A 57 3.32 3.72 -25.00
N ALA A 58 4.62 3.79 -24.74
CA ALA A 58 5.45 2.59 -24.65
C ALA A 58 5.02 1.72 -23.46
N MET A 59 5.23 0.40 -23.61
CA MET A 59 5.02 -0.56 -22.53
C MET A 59 5.89 -0.18 -21.34
N GLN A 60 5.29 -0.19 -20.15
CA GLN A 60 5.96 0.16 -18.91
C GLN A 60 6.48 -1.10 -18.22
N MET A 61 7.70 -1.03 -17.73
CA MET A 61 8.32 -2.11 -16.96
C MET A 61 7.71 -2.18 -15.56
N VAL A 62 7.66 -3.38 -14.99
CA VAL A 62 7.30 -3.58 -13.58
C VAL A 62 8.25 -2.78 -12.69
N GLY A 63 7.72 -2.13 -11.65
CA GLY A 63 8.45 -1.23 -10.77
C GLY A 63 8.67 0.18 -11.32
N ALA A 64 8.38 0.44 -12.60
CA ALA A 64 8.51 1.78 -13.17
C ALA A 64 7.60 2.77 -12.43
N ARG A 65 8.16 3.92 -12.05
CA ARG A 65 7.45 5.01 -11.39
C ARG A 65 6.87 5.94 -12.44
N ILE A 66 5.55 6.14 -12.43
CA ILE A 66 4.85 6.99 -13.40
C ILE A 66 4.02 8.05 -12.69
N TYR A 67 3.94 9.24 -13.31
CA TYR A 67 3.15 10.33 -12.81
C TYR A 67 1.69 10.20 -13.25
N MET A 68 0.76 10.31 -12.28
CA MET A 68 -0.68 10.26 -12.53
C MET A 68 -1.46 11.45 -11.94
N GLY A 69 -0.74 12.43 -11.36
CA GLY A 69 -1.33 13.58 -10.67
C GLY A 69 -2.27 14.42 -11.54
N ILE A 70 -2.89 15.43 -10.94
CA ILE A 70 -3.93 16.27 -11.57
C ILE A 70 -3.42 17.13 -12.74
N ASP A 71 -2.11 17.39 -12.80
CA ASP A 71 -1.53 18.11 -13.94
C ASP A 71 -1.37 17.18 -15.15
N HIS A 72 -2.36 17.19 -16.02
CA HIS A 72 -2.39 16.34 -17.22
C HIS A 72 -1.23 16.63 -18.19
N SER A 73 -0.61 17.82 -18.12
CA SER A 73 0.53 18.17 -18.99
C SER A 73 1.80 17.38 -18.62
N GLN A 74 1.94 16.99 -17.37
CA GLN A 74 3.06 16.19 -16.87
C GLN A 74 2.87 14.68 -17.04
N ARG A 75 1.66 14.24 -17.37
CA ARG A 75 1.39 12.81 -17.59
C ARG A 75 1.99 12.38 -18.93
N GLU A 76 3.09 11.66 -18.91
CA GLU A 76 3.70 11.12 -20.12
C GLU A 76 2.97 9.87 -20.63
N VAL A 77 2.60 8.97 -19.72
CA VAL A 77 2.03 7.65 -20.01
C VAL A 77 0.52 7.61 -19.78
N VAL A 78 0.03 8.26 -18.74
CA VAL A 78 -1.34 8.11 -18.23
C VAL A 78 -2.32 9.01 -18.96
N GLN A 79 -3.35 8.43 -19.57
CA GLN A 79 -4.50 9.16 -20.10
C GLN A 79 -5.55 9.38 -19.01
N ASP A 80 -6.07 8.29 -18.43
CA ASP A 80 -7.15 8.32 -17.45
C ASP A 80 -6.90 7.38 -16.27
N VAL A 81 -7.47 7.72 -15.11
CA VAL A 81 -7.58 6.82 -13.96
C VAL A 81 -8.89 6.05 -14.09
N LEU A 82 -8.82 4.72 -14.20
CA LEU A 82 -9.98 3.85 -14.34
C LEU A 82 -10.62 3.44 -13.00
N GLY A 83 -9.91 3.71 -11.88
CA GLY A 83 -10.36 3.41 -10.53
C GLY A 83 -9.66 2.22 -9.89
N PHE A 84 -10.16 1.79 -8.74
CA PHE A 84 -9.58 0.71 -7.95
C PHE A 84 -9.64 -0.64 -8.68
N ALA A 85 -8.52 -1.38 -8.66
CA ALA A 85 -8.49 -2.75 -9.10
C ALA A 85 -9.06 -3.69 -8.03
N ARG A 86 -9.71 -4.76 -8.46
CA ARG A 86 -10.09 -5.85 -7.55
C ARG A 86 -9.00 -6.90 -7.61
N ILE A 87 -8.46 -7.29 -6.47
CA ILE A 87 -7.35 -8.26 -6.40
C ILE A 87 -7.66 -9.55 -7.15
N ARG A 88 -8.89 -10.06 -7.05
CA ARG A 88 -9.33 -11.27 -7.77
C ARG A 88 -9.31 -11.14 -9.30
N ASP A 89 -9.29 -9.92 -9.81
CA ASP A 89 -9.31 -9.63 -11.26
C ASP A 89 -7.88 -9.35 -11.79
N LEU A 90 -6.86 -9.42 -10.93
CA LEU A 90 -5.46 -9.27 -11.31
C LEU A 90 -4.94 -10.54 -11.99
N SER A 91 -3.99 -10.35 -12.92
CA SER A 91 -3.25 -11.46 -13.51
C SER A 91 -2.39 -12.18 -12.48
N ASN A 92 -2.00 -13.42 -12.77
CA ASN A 92 -1.03 -14.13 -11.94
C ASN A 92 0.31 -13.39 -11.86
N ALA A 93 0.73 -12.76 -12.97
CA ALA A 93 1.94 -11.95 -13.01
C ALA A 93 1.82 -10.75 -12.05
N ALA A 94 0.72 -9.98 -12.12
CA ALA A 94 0.47 -8.87 -11.22
C ALA A 94 0.49 -9.28 -9.73
N ASN A 95 -0.11 -10.44 -9.41
CA ASN A 95 -0.11 -10.95 -8.03
C ASN A 95 1.29 -11.34 -7.55
N GLN A 96 2.15 -11.86 -8.43
CA GLN A 96 3.54 -12.22 -8.09
C GLN A 96 4.44 -10.99 -7.94
N GLU A 97 4.24 -9.97 -8.76
CA GLU A 97 5.05 -8.75 -8.76
C GLU A 97 4.64 -7.74 -7.66
N MET A 98 3.39 -7.75 -7.23
CA MET A 98 2.86 -6.79 -6.26
C MET A 98 3.67 -6.71 -4.95
N PRO A 99 4.10 -7.81 -4.31
CA PRO A 99 4.93 -7.72 -3.10
C PRO A 99 6.27 -7.03 -3.35
N ILE A 100 6.90 -7.28 -4.49
CA ILE A 100 8.20 -6.71 -4.88
C ILE A 100 8.06 -5.22 -5.10
N VAL A 101 7.01 -4.81 -5.83
CA VAL A 101 6.75 -3.38 -6.12
C VAL A 101 6.39 -2.62 -4.83
N ILE A 102 5.59 -3.22 -3.93
CA ILE A 102 5.28 -2.60 -2.64
C ILE A 102 6.55 -2.48 -1.78
N GLN A 103 7.44 -3.47 -1.79
CA GLN A 103 8.72 -3.38 -1.11
C GLN A 103 9.54 -2.18 -1.62
N GLN A 104 9.61 -1.97 -2.93
CA GLN A 104 10.31 -0.82 -3.51
C GLN A 104 9.71 0.52 -3.03
N VAL A 105 8.37 0.64 -2.98
CA VAL A 105 7.70 1.85 -2.43
C VAL A 105 8.10 2.08 -0.98
N ILE A 106 8.18 1.02 -0.17
CA ILE A 106 8.58 1.09 1.24
C ILE A 106 10.03 1.55 1.37
N GLU A 107 10.95 0.95 0.60
CA GLU A 107 12.38 1.28 0.64
C GLU A 107 12.68 2.71 0.20
N ASP A 108 11.89 3.23 -0.75
CA ASP A 108 12.03 4.59 -1.27
C ASP A 108 11.34 5.66 -0.39
N SER A 109 10.65 5.25 0.69
CA SER A 109 9.92 6.15 1.59
C SER A 109 10.27 5.91 3.07
N PRO A 110 11.57 5.93 3.45
CA PRO A 110 12.00 5.62 4.82
C PRO A 110 11.42 6.60 5.86
N GLU A 111 11.18 7.87 5.50
CA GLU A 111 10.55 8.88 6.35
C GLU A 111 9.12 8.49 6.76
N VAL A 112 8.41 7.72 5.92
CA VAL A 112 7.09 7.20 6.25
C VAL A 112 7.22 5.92 7.08
N PHE A 113 7.92 4.92 6.58
CA PHE A 113 7.86 3.58 7.16
C PHE A 113 8.82 3.39 8.32
N ILE A 114 10.06 3.89 8.25
CA ILE A 114 10.99 3.85 9.38
C ILE A 114 10.48 4.74 10.50
N GLN A 115 10.21 6.02 10.19
CA GLN A 115 9.91 6.99 11.23
C GLN A 115 8.51 6.81 11.86
N GLN A 116 7.50 6.42 11.06
CA GLN A 116 6.13 6.32 11.57
C GLN A 116 5.76 4.91 12.05
N PHE A 117 6.39 3.86 11.52
CA PHE A 117 6.11 2.50 11.96
C PHE A 117 7.25 1.92 12.80
N PHE A 118 8.42 1.64 12.22
CA PHE A 118 9.46 0.90 12.94
C PHE A 118 9.94 1.63 14.22
N ASN A 119 10.11 2.94 14.15
CA ASN A 119 10.54 3.74 15.32
C ASN A 119 9.44 4.01 16.33
N ARG A 120 8.16 3.96 15.93
CA ARG A 120 7.00 4.27 16.80
C ARG A 120 6.16 3.06 17.19
N ALA A 121 6.40 1.90 16.58
CA ALA A 121 5.66 0.70 16.90
C ALA A 121 5.69 0.39 18.40
N GLY A 122 4.53 0.14 18.96
CA GLY A 122 4.32 -0.16 20.37
C GLY A 122 3.45 -1.40 20.58
N ASN A 123 3.03 -1.63 21.80
CA ASN A 123 2.14 -2.72 22.13
C ASN A 123 0.72 -2.44 21.59
N LEU A 124 0.15 -3.41 20.90
CA LEU A 124 -1.25 -3.41 20.46
C LEU A 124 -2.18 -3.90 21.59
N SER A 125 -1.64 -4.73 22.48
CA SER A 125 -2.32 -5.25 23.66
C SER A 125 -1.28 -5.59 24.75
N LEU A 126 -1.74 -6.03 25.92
CA LEU A 126 -0.85 -6.49 27.00
C LEU A 126 0.07 -7.66 26.59
N LYS A 127 -0.26 -8.39 25.52
CA LYS A 127 0.45 -9.61 25.10
C LYS A 127 1.03 -9.54 23.71
N MET A 128 0.83 -8.44 22.96
CA MET A 128 1.16 -8.38 21.54
C MET A 128 1.79 -7.04 21.18
N HIS A 129 2.98 -7.08 20.61
CA HIS A 129 3.63 -5.91 20.04
C HIS A 129 3.32 -5.77 18.53
N ALA A 130 3.30 -4.55 18.00
CA ALA A 130 2.99 -4.29 16.58
C ALA A 130 3.96 -5.01 15.62
N PHE A 131 5.19 -5.28 16.01
CA PHE A 131 6.13 -6.06 15.20
C PHE A 131 5.68 -7.51 14.98
N GLU A 132 4.86 -8.08 15.87
CA GLU A 132 4.30 -9.42 15.69
C GLU A 132 3.29 -9.52 14.53
N LEU A 133 2.86 -8.38 13.96
CA LEU A 133 2.06 -8.36 12.74
C LEU A 133 2.89 -8.66 11.48
N LEU A 134 4.22 -8.53 11.57
CA LEU A 134 5.10 -8.86 10.45
C LEU A 134 5.23 -10.38 10.30
N PRO A 135 5.08 -10.90 9.07
CA PRO A 135 5.16 -12.34 8.84
C PRO A 135 6.47 -12.95 9.36
N GLY A 136 6.38 -14.02 10.15
CA GLY A 136 7.53 -14.69 10.73
C GLY A 136 8.16 -14.03 11.96
N VAL A 137 7.65 -12.88 12.40
CA VAL A 137 8.09 -12.21 13.62
C VAL A 137 7.19 -12.65 14.77
N GLY A 138 7.69 -13.55 15.62
CA GLY A 138 7.02 -13.93 16.87
C GLY A 138 7.43 -13.02 18.03
N ASN A 139 6.82 -13.24 19.21
CA ASN A 139 7.03 -12.41 20.39
C ASN A 139 8.53 -12.24 20.76
N LYS A 140 9.32 -13.33 20.76
CA LYS A 140 10.75 -13.25 21.07
C LYS A 140 11.48 -12.29 20.11
N LYS A 141 11.26 -12.44 18.81
CA LYS A 141 11.88 -11.58 17.79
C LYS A 141 11.41 -10.14 17.91
N ALA A 142 10.12 -9.93 18.17
CA ALA A 142 9.57 -8.59 18.39
C ALA A 142 10.26 -7.89 19.59
N MET A 143 10.51 -8.60 20.69
CA MET A 143 11.21 -8.03 21.85
C MET A 143 12.70 -7.77 21.58
N GLU A 144 13.36 -8.62 20.78
CA GLU A 144 14.73 -8.35 20.28
C GLU A 144 14.76 -7.06 19.46
N MET A 145 13.81 -6.87 18.53
CA MET A 145 13.69 -5.65 17.73
C MET A 145 13.45 -4.41 18.61
N VAL A 146 12.59 -4.51 19.63
CA VAL A 146 12.36 -3.41 20.58
C VAL A 146 13.65 -3.04 21.32
N SER A 147 14.41 -4.04 21.77
CA SER A 147 15.70 -3.82 22.46
C SER A 147 16.73 -3.17 21.51
N SER A 148 16.81 -3.64 20.28
CA SER A 148 17.74 -3.13 19.25
C SER A 148 17.39 -1.68 18.88
N ARG A 149 16.12 -1.37 18.71
CA ARG A 149 15.63 -0.01 18.46
C ARG A 149 16.08 0.99 19.54
N GLY A 150 16.08 0.56 20.78
CA GLY A 150 16.45 1.40 21.91
C GLY A 150 15.58 2.69 21.99
N ARG A 151 16.24 3.81 22.35
CA ARG A 151 15.61 5.14 22.43
C ARG A 151 15.84 5.99 21.18
N VAL A 152 16.85 5.68 20.40
CA VAL A 152 17.28 6.47 19.23
C VAL A 152 16.46 6.07 17.99
N GLY A 153 16.16 4.79 17.84
CA GLY A 153 15.52 4.24 16.66
C GLY A 153 16.53 3.96 15.53
N TRP A 154 16.01 3.76 14.33
CA TRP A 154 16.78 3.52 13.10
C TRP A 154 16.60 4.68 12.11
N ASP A 155 17.69 5.00 11.40
CA ASP A 155 17.67 6.05 10.38
C ASP A 155 17.46 5.49 8.97
N SER A 156 17.70 4.18 8.78
CA SER A 156 17.59 3.54 7.47
C SER A 156 17.15 2.07 7.56
N PHE A 157 16.63 1.53 6.46
CA PHE A 157 16.35 0.09 6.34
C PHE A 157 17.63 -0.76 6.42
N ALA A 158 18.77 -0.26 5.92
CA ALA A 158 20.03 -0.97 6.01
C ALA A 158 20.44 -1.21 7.47
N GLN A 159 20.39 -0.16 8.30
CA GLN A 159 20.68 -0.26 9.72
C GLN A 159 19.70 -1.19 10.44
N LEU A 160 18.38 -1.01 10.21
CA LEU A 160 17.34 -1.87 10.81
C LEU A 160 17.54 -3.35 10.44
N ASN A 161 17.85 -3.63 9.19
CA ASN A 161 18.05 -5.00 8.70
C ASN A 161 19.29 -5.64 9.33
N GLU A 162 20.38 -4.91 9.45
CA GLU A 162 21.62 -5.36 10.10
C GLU A 162 21.38 -5.62 11.59
N ASP A 163 20.85 -4.63 12.32
CA ASP A 163 20.63 -4.70 13.76
C ASP A 163 19.67 -5.83 14.16
N CYS A 164 18.65 -6.06 13.33
CA CYS A 164 17.62 -7.06 13.62
C CYS A 164 17.79 -8.37 12.85
N ASN A 165 18.72 -8.48 11.92
CA ASN A 165 18.91 -9.63 11.04
C ASN A 165 17.58 -10.06 10.37
N ILE A 166 16.94 -9.14 9.66
CA ILE A 166 15.69 -9.31 8.91
C ILE A 166 15.74 -8.52 7.61
N ASN A 167 14.81 -8.76 6.69
CA ASN A 167 14.48 -7.83 5.62
C ASN A 167 13.18 -7.09 5.98
N ALA A 168 13.30 -5.96 6.66
CA ALA A 168 12.17 -5.25 7.25
C ALA A 168 11.18 -4.73 6.20
N ALA A 169 11.68 -4.22 5.06
CA ALA A 169 10.83 -3.74 3.98
C ALA A 169 10.03 -4.88 3.33
N GLU A 170 10.67 -6.03 3.11
CA GLU A 170 10.01 -7.23 2.59
C GLU A 170 8.91 -7.74 3.53
N LEU A 171 9.21 -7.83 4.83
CA LEU A 171 8.22 -8.29 5.81
C LEU A 171 7.02 -7.34 5.89
N LEU A 172 7.26 -6.04 5.85
CA LEU A 172 6.19 -5.04 5.83
C LEU A 172 5.39 -5.09 4.52
N ALA A 173 6.04 -5.26 3.37
CA ALA A 173 5.39 -5.43 2.08
C ALA A 173 4.45 -6.65 2.07
N ARG A 174 4.92 -7.80 2.56
CA ARG A 174 4.10 -9.02 2.69
C ARG A 174 2.88 -8.79 3.60
N ARG A 175 3.05 -8.05 4.70
CA ARG A 175 1.93 -7.68 5.57
C ARG A 175 0.91 -6.82 4.82
N PHE A 176 1.35 -5.81 4.10
CA PHE A 176 0.46 -4.94 3.32
C PHE A 176 -0.27 -5.70 2.21
N VAL A 177 0.41 -6.60 1.51
CA VAL A 177 -0.24 -7.48 0.51
C VAL A 177 -1.37 -8.29 1.16
N SER A 178 -1.11 -8.93 2.31
CA SER A 178 -2.14 -9.69 3.03
C SER A 178 -3.35 -8.81 3.42
N GLU A 179 -3.12 -7.54 3.79
CA GLU A 179 -4.19 -6.61 4.12
C GLU A 179 -4.94 -6.07 2.88
N ILE A 180 -4.28 -6.01 1.71
CA ILE A 180 -4.90 -5.67 0.44
C ILE A 180 -5.79 -6.82 -0.03
N GLU A 181 -5.32 -8.07 0.11
CA GLU A 181 -6.05 -9.29 -0.28
C GLU A 181 -7.24 -9.55 0.64
N ASP A 182 -7.04 -9.45 1.95
CA ASP A 182 -8.07 -9.65 2.96
C ASP A 182 -8.38 -8.37 3.74
N ARG A 183 -9.47 -7.72 3.36
CA ARG A 183 -9.96 -6.51 4.05
C ARG A 183 -10.48 -6.78 5.46
N GLY A 184 -10.74 -8.04 5.81
CA GLY A 184 -11.16 -8.47 7.15
C GLY A 184 -10.00 -8.63 8.12
N LEU A 185 -8.76 -8.67 7.64
CA LEU A 185 -7.57 -8.84 8.46
C LEU A 185 -7.39 -7.65 9.41
N GLN A 186 -7.32 -7.93 10.71
CA GLN A 186 -7.16 -6.91 11.76
C GLN A 186 -5.95 -7.22 12.66
N PRO A 187 -5.30 -6.21 13.23
CA PRO A 187 -5.39 -4.78 12.93
C PRO A 187 -4.75 -4.46 11.56
N ARG A 188 -5.25 -3.41 10.89
CA ARG A 188 -4.76 -3.00 9.57
C ARG A 188 -3.71 -1.92 9.69
N LEU A 189 -2.47 -2.24 9.34
CA LEU A 189 -1.38 -1.28 9.30
C LEU A 189 -1.55 -0.26 8.18
N LEU A 190 -2.12 -0.65 7.04
CA LEU A 190 -2.43 0.27 5.94
C LEU A 190 -3.29 1.45 6.40
N ASP A 191 -4.36 1.16 7.15
CA ASP A 191 -5.28 2.19 7.62
C ASP A 191 -4.65 3.05 8.72
N LEU A 192 -3.82 2.42 9.58
CA LEU A 192 -3.14 3.12 10.67
C LEU A 192 -2.00 4.04 10.19
N LEU A 193 -1.29 3.66 9.14
CA LEU A 193 -0.08 4.36 8.69
C LEU A 193 -0.33 5.27 7.48
N LEU A 194 -1.17 4.85 6.53
CA LEU A 194 -1.22 5.45 5.21
C LEU A 194 -2.58 6.05 4.85
N ARG A 195 -3.65 5.62 5.52
CA ARG A 195 -5.04 5.95 5.14
C ARG A 195 -5.81 6.57 6.29
N GLN A 196 -5.13 7.36 7.11
CA GLN A 196 -5.79 8.07 8.20
C GLN A 196 -6.70 9.15 7.64
N GLY A 197 -8.03 8.97 7.78
CA GLY A 197 -9.02 9.96 7.38
C GLY A 197 -9.73 9.70 6.04
N GLU A 198 -9.54 8.54 5.40
CA GLU A 198 -10.35 8.10 4.26
C GLU A 198 -11.75 7.60 4.64
#